data_f855df218a3a2b5b1d84c5632f8e9dd4
#
_entry.id   f855df218a3a2b5b1d84c5632f8e9dd4
#
_cell.length_a   1.000
_cell.length_b   1.000
_cell.length_c   1.000
_cell.angle_alpha   90.00
_cell.angle_beta   90.00
_cell.angle_gamma   90.00
#
_symmetry.space_group_name_H-M   'P 1'
#
loop_
_entity.id
_entity.type
_entity.pdbx_description
1 polymer ?
#
loop_
_entity_poly.entity_id
_entity_poly.type
_entity_poly.pdbx_seq_one_letter_code
_entity_poly.pdbx_strand_id
1 'polypeptide(L)'
;MTAARALVRLIMTLMVAAALPCPEEDVVSGRWEGTAQIPENELTVVVDLSQENGAWVGSIIIPGLGLKGVPLTDIKVQLSDVNFAVKGALGIQLKLRLDANNKLIGNFEQGGNRAPAMLQKTGPPQVEYPPRNTPVAKELEGEWKGDYEMLGYTRHVSIKFANHPNGTTAEFVIVGRKHNVLPVDLVTQEDDLVTVDSHEMGFTFEGRLRDGKLTGAIRQAAMETQVVLIRAK
;
A
#
# COMPACT_ATOMS: atom_id res chain seq x y z
N MET A 1 5.01 -85.78 17.85
CA MET A 1 3.82 -85.05 18.28
C MET A 1 4.30 -83.75 18.78
N THR A 2 4.27 -82.73 17.91
CA THR A 2 5.04 -81.52 17.99
C THR A 2 4.07 -80.30 18.27
N ALA A 3 4.28 -79.65 19.42
CA ALA A 3 3.51 -78.50 19.81
C ALA A 3 4.10 -77.20 19.19
N ALA A 4 3.32 -76.53 18.38
CA ALA A 4 3.67 -75.23 17.77
C ALA A 4 3.48 -74.09 18.77
N ARG A 5 4.56 -73.37 19.09
CA ARG A 5 4.51 -72.09 19.87
C ARG A 5 4.24 -70.94 18.96
N ALA A 6 3.06 -70.30 19.06
CA ALA A 6 2.73 -69.08 18.42
C ALA A 6 3.31 -67.86 19.19
N LEU A 7 4.22 -67.12 18.57
CA LEU A 7 4.83 -65.91 19.11
C LEU A 7 4.03 -64.71 18.65
N VAL A 8 3.21 -64.19 19.53
CA VAL A 8 2.47 -62.90 19.26
C VAL A 8 3.44 -61.76 19.50
N ARG A 9 3.86 -61.07 18.42
CA ARG A 9 4.60 -59.84 18.47
C ARG A 9 3.62 -58.67 18.57
N LEU A 10 3.53 -58.05 19.75
CA LEU A 10 2.80 -56.81 20.00
C LEU A 10 3.65 -55.67 19.46
N ILE A 11 3.25 -55.11 18.30
CA ILE A 11 3.86 -53.90 17.74
C ILE A 11 3.16 -52.71 18.40
N MET A 12 3.85 -52.09 19.36
CA MET A 12 3.41 -50.85 20.00
C MET A 12 3.81 -49.68 19.08
N THR A 13 2.85 -49.19 18.27
CA THR A 13 3.04 -48.03 17.42
C THR A 13 2.99 -46.77 18.28
N LEU A 14 4.15 -46.17 18.52
CA LEU A 14 4.29 -44.90 19.21
C LEU A 14 3.81 -43.77 18.26
N MET A 15 2.58 -43.29 18.44
CA MET A 15 2.12 -42.06 17.78
C MET A 15 2.84 -40.89 18.43
N VAL A 16 3.88 -40.38 17.76
CA VAL A 16 4.43 -39.07 18.06
C VAL A 16 3.46 -38.06 17.47
N ALA A 17 2.62 -37.47 18.31
CA ALA A 17 1.86 -36.30 17.94
C ALA A 17 2.86 -35.15 17.74
N ALA A 18 3.18 -34.86 16.49
CA ALA A 18 3.88 -33.64 16.14
C ALA A 18 2.95 -32.46 16.55
N ALA A 19 3.26 -31.78 17.65
CA ALA A 19 2.67 -30.51 17.98
C ALA A 19 3.08 -29.54 16.85
N LEU A 20 2.12 -29.19 16.00
CA LEU A 20 2.29 -28.10 15.05
C LEU A 20 2.60 -26.85 15.90
N PRO A 21 3.67 -26.11 15.62
CA PRO A 21 3.90 -24.85 16.28
C PRO A 21 2.69 -23.95 15.96
N CYS A 22 1.98 -23.54 17.00
CA CYS A 22 1.01 -22.46 16.89
C CYS A 22 1.82 -21.21 16.48
N PRO A 23 1.55 -20.56 15.35
CA PRO A 23 2.37 -19.43 14.96
C PRO A 23 2.15 -18.30 15.98
N GLU A 24 3.21 -17.92 16.67
CA GLU A 24 3.28 -16.72 17.53
C GLU A 24 2.89 -15.43 16.76
N GLU A 25 2.84 -15.51 15.45
CA GLU A 25 2.52 -14.47 14.49
C GLU A 25 1.06 -14.01 14.55
N ASP A 26 0.11 -14.88 14.91
CA ASP A 26 -1.32 -14.54 15.01
C ASP A 26 -1.62 -13.53 16.13
N VAL A 27 -0.76 -13.41 17.12
CA VAL A 27 -0.99 -12.48 18.25
C VAL A 27 -0.83 -11.03 17.82
N VAL A 28 0.11 -10.74 16.89
CA VAL A 28 0.39 -9.38 16.39
C VAL A 28 -0.58 -8.97 15.29
N SER A 29 -1.11 -9.92 14.52
CA SER A 29 -2.11 -9.64 13.50
C SER A 29 -3.38 -9.07 14.16
N GLY A 30 -3.87 -7.94 13.68
CA GLY A 30 -5.06 -7.27 14.21
C GLY A 30 -5.08 -5.77 13.97
N ARG A 31 -6.16 -5.18 14.46
CA ARG A 31 -6.32 -3.73 14.56
C ARG A 31 -5.87 -3.27 15.94
N TRP A 32 -5.00 -2.28 15.94
CA TRP A 32 -4.40 -1.70 17.14
C TRP A 32 -4.72 -0.22 17.21
N GLU A 33 -5.31 0.22 18.31
CA GLU A 33 -5.72 1.61 18.52
C GLU A 33 -5.12 2.17 19.79
N GLY A 34 -4.73 3.43 19.75
CA GLY A 34 -4.17 4.10 20.90
C GLY A 34 -3.59 5.46 20.55
N THR A 35 -2.52 5.83 21.24
CA THR A 35 -2.00 7.19 21.16
C THR A 35 -0.48 7.25 21.16
N ALA A 36 0.03 8.34 20.58
CA ALA A 36 1.41 8.78 20.73
C ALA A 36 1.43 10.15 21.42
N GLN A 37 2.21 10.26 22.50
CA GLN A 37 2.28 11.47 23.34
C GLN A 37 3.35 12.41 22.79
N ILE A 38 2.99 13.30 21.86
CA ILE A 38 3.88 14.36 21.41
C ILE A 38 3.82 15.56 22.36
N PRO A 39 4.83 16.43 22.39
CA PRO A 39 4.80 17.63 23.24
C PRO A 39 3.51 18.43 23.01
N GLU A 40 2.84 18.77 24.10
CA GLU A 40 1.61 19.59 24.16
C GLU A 40 0.37 18.98 23.46
N ASN A 41 0.46 17.74 22.92
CA ASN A 41 -0.65 17.11 22.23
C ASN A 41 -0.58 15.59 22.30
N GLU A 42 -1.71 14.96 22.00
CA GLU A 42 -1.84 13.51 21.88
C GLU A 42 -2.32 13.16 20.47
N LEU A 43 -1.57 12.32 19.77
CA LEU A 43 -1.96 11.84 18.45
C LEU A 43 -2.69 10.51 18.59
N THR A 44 -3.91 10.45 18.11
CA THR A 44 -4.61 9.17 17.90
C THR A 44 -3.91 8.39 16.79
N VAL A 45 -3.61 7.13 17.06
CA VAL A 45 -2.93 6.22 16.13
C VAL A 45 -3.75 4.94 16.00
N VAL A 46 -4.09 4.56 14.78
CA VAL A 46 -4.70 3.27 14.44
C VAL A 46 -3.77 2.55 13.49
N VAL A 47 -3.42 1.31 13.82
CA VAL A 47 -2.55 0.46 13.01
C VAL A 47 -3.25 -0.86 12.73
N ASP A 48 -3.32 -1.23 11.49
CA ASP A 48 -3.78 -2.54 11.04
C ASP A 48 -2.59 -3.36 10.55
N LEU A 49 -2.39 -4.54 11.12
CA LEU A 49 -1.32 -5.48 10.76
C LEU A 49 -1.92 -6.84 10.40
N SER A 50 -1.52 -7.39 9.27
CA SER A 50 -1.90 -8.73 8.81
C SER A 50 -0.72 -9.46 8.20
N GLN A 51 -0.78 -10.78 8.21
CA GLN A 51 0.19 -11.61 7.50
C GLN A 51 -0.46 -12.21 6.25
N GLU A 52 0.16 -12.02 5.10
CA GLU A 52 -0.30 -12.54 3.81
C GLU A 52 0.84 -13.27 3.12
N ASN A 53 0.61 -14.55 2.80
CA ASN A 53 1.60 -15.39 2.14
C ASN A 53 2.99 -15.38 2.82
N GLY A 54 3.03 -15.30 4.15
CA GLY A 54 4.25 -15.24 4.94
C GLY A 54 4.93 -13.86 4.99
N ALA A 55 4.33 -12.83 4.42
CA ALA A 55 4.81 -11.45 4.49
C ALA A 55 3.87 -10.59 5.33
N TRP A 56 4.43 -9.66 6.11
CA TRP A 56 3.65 -8.69 6.84
C TRP A 56 3.18 -7.56 5.93
N VAL A 57 1.90 -7.21 6.03
CA VAL A 57 1.26 -6.06 5.41
C VAL A 57 0.56 -5.24 6.47
N GLY A 58 0.39 -3.95 6.23
CA GLY A 58 -0.31 -3.10 7.19
C GLY A 58 -0.58 -1.71 6.67
N SER A 59 -1.46 -1.02 7.37
CA SER A 59 -1.81 0.38 7.14
C SER A 59 -1.92 1.14 8.44
N ILE A 60 -1.77 2.47 8.39
CA ILE A 60 -1.86 3.35 9.54
C ILE A 60 -2.78 4.53 9.27
N ILE A 61 -3.54 4.91 10.30
CA ILE A 61 -4.37 6.11 10.31
C ILE A 61 -3.89 6.98 11.47
N ILE A 62 -3.54 8.23 11.18
CA ILE A 62 -3.21 9.26 12.18
C ILE A 62 -3.95 10.53 11.79
N PRO A 63 -5.19 10.74 12.26
CA PRO A 63 -6.04 11.87 11.84
C PRO A 63 -5.37 13.24 12.06
N GLY A 64 -4.66 13.41 13.18
CA GLY A 64 -3.94 14.64 13.51
C GLY A 64 -2.81 15.01 12.56
N LEU A 65 -2.35 14.05 11.73
CA LEU A 65 -1.36 14.27 10.67
C LEU A 65 -1.96 14.15 9.26
N GLY A 66 -3.29 14.01 9.15
CA GLY A 66 -3.98 13.84 7.87
C GLY A 66 -3.73 12.48 7.20
N LEU A 67 -3.14 11.51 7.91
CA LEU A 67 -2.89 10.17 7.38
C LEU A 67 -4.15 9.32 7.48
N LYS A 68 -4.58 8.75 6.36
CA LYS A 68 -5.77 7.90 6.25
C LYS A 68 -5.40 6.64 5.47
N GLY A 69 -5.24 5.52 6.18
CA GLY A 69 -4.95 4.23 5.54
C GLY A 69 -3.61 4.18 4.78
N VAL A 70 -2.60 4.90 5.26
CA VAL A 70 -1.29 4.94 4.58
C VAL A 70 -0.58 3.60 4.77
N PRO A 71 -0.06 2.97 3.69
CA PRO A 71 0.64 1.70 3.80
C PRO A 71 1.88 1.77 4.68
N LEU A 72 2.12 0.69 5.40
CA LEU A 72 3.34 0.48 6.16
C LEU A 72 4.44 -0.14 5.29
N THR A 73 5.67 0.18 5.61
CA THR A 73 6.89 -0.38 5.01
C THR A 73 7.83 -0.88 6.09
N ASP A 74 8.81 -1.71 5.70
CA ASP A 74 9.83 -2.24 6.60
C ASP A 74 9.25 -2.91 7.85
N ILE A 75 8.10 -3.58 7.72
CA ILE A 75 7.44 -4.24 8.84
C ILE A 75 8.29 -5.42 9.28
N LYS A 76 8.72 -5.39 10.53
CA LYS A 76 9.52 -6.43 11.18
C LYS A 76 8.85 -6.84 12.47
N VAL A 77 8.42 -8.09 12.53
CA VAL A 77 7.89 -8.71 13.74
C VAL A 77 8.86 -9.81 14.14
N GLN A 78 9.50 -9.63 15.30
CA GLN A 78 10.48 -10.58 15.83
C GLN A 78 10.21 -10.79 17.31
N LEU A 79 9.77 -11.98 17.68
CA LEU A 79 9.32 -12.26 19.04
C LEU A 79 8.23 -11.25 19.46
N SER A 80 8.52 -10.43 20.46
CA SER A 80 7.62 -9.38 20.93
C SER A 80 7.85 -8.02 20.27
N ASP A 81 8.93 -7.84 19.49
CA ASP A 81 9.26 -6.56 18.87
C ASP A 81 8.50 -6.38 17.55
N VAL A 82 7.81 -5.25 17.40
CA VAL A 82 7.00 -4.87 16.24
C VAL A 82 7.45 -3.50 15.77
N ASN A 83 8.16 -3.47 14.64
CA ASN A 83 8.73 -2.26 14.09
C ASN A 83 8.26 -2.06 12.66
N PHE A 84 7.95 -0.83 12.30
CA PHE A 84 7.57 -0.49 10.93
C PHE A 84 7.79 1.00 10.65
N ALA A 85 7.83 1.33 9.35
CA ALA A 85 7.85 2.70 8.85
C ALA A 85 6.54 3.00 8.10
N VAL A 86 6.21 4.29 7.99
CA VAL A 86 5.07 4.75 7.19
C VAL A 86 5.57 5.15 5.80
N LYS A 87 4.91 4.64 4.76
CA LYS A 87 5.28 4.95 3.37
C LYS A 87 5.15 6.45 3.10
N GLY A 88 6.19 7.05 2.50
CA GLY A 88 6.16 8.45 2.08
C GLY A 88 7.16 9.35 2.81
N ALA A 89 7.08 10.67 2.56
CA ALA A 89 8.09 11.65 2.95
C ALA A 89 8.12 12.06 4.42
N LEU A 90 7.25 11.52 5.27
CA LEU A 90 7.11 11.97 6.66
C LEU A 90 8.18 11.41 7.61
N GLY A 91 8.94 10.38 7.19
CA GLY A 91 9.97 9.75 8.03
C GLY A 91 9.43 9.20 9.36
N ILE A 92 8.15 8.82 9.39
CA ILE A 92 7.51 8.27 10.59
C ILE A 92 7.88 6.80 10.72
N GLN A 93 8.30 6.42 11.93
CA GLN A 93 8.56 5.04 12.33
C GLN A 93 7.93 4.76 13.68
N LEU A 94 7.47 3.54 13.87
CA LEU A 94 7.06 3.05 15.18
C LEU A 94 7.94 1.86 15.56
N LYS A 95 8.48 1.93 16.76
CA LYS A 95 9.28 0.87 17.39
C LYS A 95 8.57 0.45 18.67
N LEU A 96 7.87 -0.66 18.58
CA LEU A 96 6.94 -1.11 19.62
C LEU A 96 7.32 -2.50 20.10
N ARG A 97 6.85 -2.84 21.29
CA ARG A 97 6.95 -4.18 21.86
C ARG A 97 5.59 -4.63 22.38
N LEU A 98 5.21 -5.83 22.04
CA LEU A 98 4.03 -6.50 22.59
C LEU A 98 4.31 -6.89 24.06
N ASP A 99 3.48 -6.42 24.98
CA ASP A 99 3.55 -6.76 26.39
C ASP A 99 2.65 -7.96 26.75
N ALA A 100 2.75 -8.40 27.98
CA ALA A 100 1.95 -9.52 28.51
C ALA A 100 0.44 -9.22 28.59
N ASN A 101 0.03 -7.96 28.43
CA ASN A 101 -1.37 -7.51 28.47
C ASN A 101 -1.94 -7.27 27.07
N ASN A 102 -1.29 -7.78 26.01
CA ASN A 102 -1.66 -7.55 24.62
C ASN A 102 -1.70 -6.06 24.25
N LYS A 103 -0.71 -5.29 24.69
CA LYS A 103 -0.50 -3.90 24.28
C LYS A 103 0.80 -3.77 23.52
N LEU A 104 0.82 -2.95 22.49
CA LEU A 104 2.03 -2.52 21.82
C LEU A 104 2.51 -1.22 22.46
N ILE A 105 3.65 -1.27 23.13
CA ILE A 105 4.21 -0.14 23.88
C ILE A 105 5.60 0.18 23.31
N GLY A 106 5.90 1.45 23.11
CA GLY A 106 7.20 1.87 22.62
C GLY A 106 7.25 3.32 22.20
N ASN A 107 7.82 3.58 21.03
CA ASN A 107 8.06 4.94 20.54
C ASN A 107 7.49 5.15 19.14
N PHE A 108 6.88 6.31 18.98
CA PHE A 108 6.63 6.97 17.71
C PHE A 108 7.84 7.88 17.42
N GLU A 109 8.44 7.75 16.24
CA GLU A 109 9.62 8.53 15.85
C GLU A 109 9.32 9.31 14.57
N GLN A 110 9.69 10.60 14.54
CA GLN A 110 9.58 11.44 13.36
C GLN A 110 10.67 12.50 13.36
N GLY A 111 11.46 12.59 12.27
CA GLY A 111 12.49 13.63 12.11
C GLY A 111 13.53 13.65 13.23
N GLY A 112 13.85 12.51 13.82
CA GLY A 112 14.78 12.38 14.95
C GLY A 112 14.16 12.61 16.33
N ASN A 113 12.91 13.06 16.41
CA ASN A 113 12.16 13.19 17.66
C ASN A 113 11.51 11.85 18.03
N ARG A 114 11.33 11.64 19.34
CA ARG A 114 10.66 10.46 19.88
C ARG A 114 9.54 10.85 20.82
N ALA A 115 8.43 10.11 20.74
CA ALA A 115 7.30 10.25 21.61
C ALA A 115 6.84 8.86 22.09
N PRO A 116 6.50 8.67 23.38
CA PRO A 116 5.93 7.42 23.85
C PRO A 116 4.65 7.08 23.08
N ALA A 117 4.49 5.82 22.72
CA ALA A 117 3.28 5.33 22.06
C ALA A 117 2.77 4.08 22.76
N MET A 118 1.45 3.96 22.88
CA MET A 118 0.79 2.79 23.42
C MET A 118 -0.47 2.50 22.62
N LEU A 119 -0.55 1.27 22.09
CA LEU A 119 -1.69 0.80 21.32
C LEU A 119 -2.25 -0.46 21.96
N GLN A 120 -3.57 -0.63 21.91
CA GLN A 120 -4.28 -1.82 22.38
C GLN A 120 -4.97 -2.49 21.21
N LYS A 121 -4.97 -3.82 21.19
CA LYS A 121 -5.70 -4.59 20.18
C LYS A 121 -7.19 -4.41 20.35
N THR A 122 -7.89 -3.99 19.28
CA THR A 122 -9.33 -3.71 19.29
C THR A 122 -10.15 -4.64 18.41
N GLY A 123 -9.50 -5.36 17.48
CA GLY A 123 -10.24 -6.26 16.60
C GLY A 123 -9.37 -6.94 15.55
N PRO A 124 -10.01 -7.59 14.56
CA PRO A 124 -9.34 -8.14 13.40
C PRO A 124 -8.73 -7.02 12.56
N PRO A 125 -7.68 -7.31 11.75
CA PRO A 125 -7.05 -6.31 10.91
C PRO A 125 -8.01 -5.80 9.83
N GLN A 126 -7.93 -4.51 9.54
CA GLN A 126 -8.66 -3.82 8.48
C GLN A 126 -7.64 -3.08 7.61
N VAL A 127 -6.69 -3.82 7.03
CA VAL A 127 -5.60 -3.24 6.24
C VAL A 127 -6.17 -2.52 5.03
N GLU A 128 -5.86 -1.23 4.91
CA GLU A 128 -6.13 -0.46 3.71
C GLU A 128 -4.98 -0.66 2.72
N TYR A 129 -5.30 -1.28 1.59
CA TYR A 129 -4.31 -1.49 0.54
C TYR A 129 -4.25 -0.25 -0.35
N PRO A 130 -3.04 0.19 -0.73
CA PRO A 130 -2.95 1.19 -1.75
C PRO A 130 -3.60 0.67 -3.03
N PRO A 131 -4.26 1.53 -3.79
CA PRO A 131 -4.76 1.14 -5.10
C PRO A 131 -3.59 0.56 -5.92
N ARG A 132 -3.89 -0.51 -6.66
CA ARG A 132 -2.91 -1.20 -7.52
C ARG A 132 -3.22 -0.88 -8.97
N ASN A 133 -2.19 -0.90 -9.80
CA ASN A 133 -2.37 -0.79 -11.24
C ASN A 133 -3.33 -1.87 -11.73
N THR A 134 -4.36 -1.44 -12.46
CA THR A 134 -5.29 -2.36 -13.12
C THR A 134 -4.98 -2.42 -14.62
N PRO A 135 -5.28 -3.53 -15.30
CA PRO A 135 -5.24 -3.53 -16.76
C PRO A 135 -6.20 -2.48 -17.33
N VAL A 136 -5.76 -1.69 -18.29
CA VAL A 136 -6.65 -0.81 -19.04
C VAL A 136 -7.23 -1.56 -20.24
N ALA A 137 -8.36 -1.10 -20.74
CA ALA A 137 -8.97 -1.63 -21.97
C ALA A 137 -7.98 -1.56 -23.14
N LYS A 138 -8.03 -2.55 -24.02
CA LYS A 138 -7.11 -2.65 -25.17
C LYS A 138 -7.14 -1.41 -26.06
N GLU A 139 -8.27 -0.76 -26.11
CA GLU A 139 -8.48 0.49 -26.85
C GLU A 139 -7.69 1.66 -26.27
N LEU A 140 -7.25 1.58 -25.00
CA LEU A 140 -6.42 2.59 -24.37
C LEU A 140 -4.92 2.33 -24.57
N GLU A 141 -4.50 1.11 -24.86
CA GLU A 141 -3.09 0.82 -25.11
C GLU A 141 -2.52 1.67 -26.25
N GLY A 142 -1.27 2.07 -26.09
CA GLY A 142 -0.56 2.93 -27.05
C GLY A 142 -0.45 4.38 -26.57
N GLU A 143 -0.07 5.26 -27.46
CA GLU A 143 0.26 6.65 -27.16
C GLU A 143 -0.91 7.58 -27.48
N TRP A 144 -1.19 8.49 -26.54
CA TRP A 144 -2.22 9.51 -26.63
C TRP A 144 -1.58 10.89 -26.49
N LYS A 145 -1.91 11.83 -27.38
CA LYS A 145 -1.30 13.16 -27.43
C LYS A 145 -2.35 14.24 -27.48
N GLY A 146 -2.03 15.38 -26.86
CA GLY A 146 -2.86 16.59 -26.91
C GLY A 146 -2.12 17.79 -26.37
N ASP A 147 -2.81 18.91 -26.40
CA ASP A 147 -2.29 20.18 -25.94
C ASP A 147 -3.21 20.77 -24.88
N TYR A 148 -2.65 21.51 -23.96
CA TYR A 148 -3.39 22.29 -22.98
C TYR A 148 -2.66 23.60 -22.67
N GLU A 149 -3.43 24.59 -22.26
CA GLU A 149 -2.92 25.90 -21.84
C GLU A 149 -2.76 25.94 -20.31
N MET A 150 -1.60 26.38 -19.85
CA MET A 150 -1.34 26.60 -18.43
C MET A 150 -0.52 27.86 -18.23
N LEU A 151 -1.05 28.81 -17.45
CA LEU A 151 -0.42 30.11 -17.18
C LEU A 151 -0.01 30.87 -18.46
N GLY A 152 -0.85 30.82 -19.49
CA GLY A 152 -0.63 31.50 -20.78
C GLY A 152 0.42 30.82 -21.70
N TYR A 153 0.80 29.58 -21.39
CA TYR A 153 1.73 28.81 -22.22
C TYR A 153 1.09 27.51 -22.67
N THR A 154 1.18 27.22 -23.96
CA THR A 154 0.82 25.90 -24.52
C THR A 154 1.80 24.85 -24.03
N ARG A 155 1.28 23.72 -23.60
CA ARG A 155 2.01 22.52 -23.23
C ARG A 155 1.52 21.35 -24.05
N HIS A 156 2.46 20.55 -24.55
CA HIS A 156 2.16 19.31 -25.23
C HIS A 156 2.23 18.18 -24.21
N VAL A 157 1.24 17.31 -24.21
CA VAL A 157 1.19 16.16 -23.32
C VAL A 157 1.09 14.87 -24.12
N SER A 158 1.81 13.86 -23.70
CA SER A 158 1.59 12.49 -24.16
C SER A 158 1.51 11.52 -23.00
N ILE A 159 0.58 10.56 -23.12
CA ILE A 159 0.45 9.42 -22.21
C ILE A 159 0.54 8.16 -23.05
N LYS A 160 1.44 7.26 -22.70
CA LYS A 160 1.56 5.96 -23.36
C LYS A 160 1.24 4.85 -22.38
N PHE A 161 0.15 4.12 -22.62
CA PHE A 161 -0.27 2.99 -21.81
C PHE A 161 0.26 1.67 -22.38
N ALA A 162 0.71 0.78 -21.50
CA ALA A 162 1.12 -0.58 -21.84
C ALA A 162 0.63 -1.56 -20.76
N ASN A 163 -0.17 -2.54 -21.17
CA ASN A 163 -0.63 -3.62 -20.29
C ASN A 163 0.48 -4.67 -20.08
N HIS A 164 0.59 -5.13 -18.85
CA HIS A 164 1.49 -6.19 -18.41
C HIS A 164 0.75 -7.18 -17.50
N PRO A 165 1.30 -8.36 -17.21
CA PRO A 165 0.65 -9.32 -16.32
C PRO A 165 0.29 -8.78 -14.92
N ASN A 166 1.03 -7.78 -14.45
CA ASN A 166 0.85 -7.16 -13.12
C ASN A 166 0.09 -5.81 -13.15
N GLY A 167 -0.63 -5.52 -14.22
CA GLY A 167 -1.35 -4.26 -14.40
C GLY A 167 -0.77 -3.40 -15.52
N THR A 168 -1.26 -2.18 -15.66
CA THR A 168 -0.82 -1.23 -16.69
C THR A 168 0.30 -0.35 -16.18
N THR A 169 1.28 -0.07 -17.03
CA THR A 169 2.22 1.05 -16.84
C THR A 169 1.83 2.20 -17.74
N ALA A 170 2.15 3.43 -17.33
CA ALA A 170 2.03 4.59 -18.20
C ALA A 170 3.35 5.39 -18.21
N GLU A 171 3.73 5.85 -19.37
CA GLU A 171 4.74 6.89 -19.54
C GLU A 171 4.02 8.21 -19.77
N PHE A 172 4.23 9.19 -18.89
CA PHE A 172 3.57 10.48 -18.95
C PHE A 172 4.61 11.57 -19.21
N VAL A 173 4.44 12.29 -20.30
CA VAL A 173 5.40 13.32 -20.73
C VAL A 173 4.67 14.65 -20.93
N ILE A 174 5.26 15.71 -20.37
CA ILE A 174 4.83 17.08 -20.62
C ILE A 174 5.98 17.87 -21.23
N VAL A 175 5.72 18.42 -22.39
CA VAL A 175 6.68 19.27 -23.10
C VAL A 175 6.14 20.71 -23.11
N GLY A 176 6.88 21.59 -22.46
CA GLY A 176 6.67 23.02 -22.49
C GLY A 176 8.00 23.70 -22.80
N ARG A 177 8.51 24.55 -21.91
CA ARG A 177 9.89 25.06 -22.00
C ARG A 177 10.94 23.99 -21.79
N LYS A 178 10.58 22.90 -21.12
CA LYS A 178 11.41 21.73 -20.87
C LYS A 178 10.62 20.47 -21.23
N HIS A 179 11.33 19.40 -21.51
CA HIS A 179 10.79 18.07 -21.65
C HIS A 179 10.81 17.41 -20.26
N ASN A 180 9.65 17.10 -19.72
CA ASN A 180 9.53 16.48 -18.40
C ASN A 180 8.83 15.14 -18.55
N VAL A 181 9.50 14.07 -18.14
CA VAL A 181 8.90 12.75 -17.94
C VAL A 181 8.46 12.69 -16.49
N LEU A 182 7.16 12.49 -16.25
CA LEU A 182 6.62 12.39 -14.90
C LEU A 182 6.66 10.94 -14.44
N PRO A 183 7.17 10.66 -13.24
CA PRO A 183 7.07 9.32 -12.66
C PRO A 183 5.59 8.98 -12.46
N VAL A 184 5.12 7.86 -13.01
CA VAL A 184 3.77 7.35 -12.80
C VAL A 184 3.86 6.15 -11.86
N ASP A 185 3.13 6.21 -10.78
CA ASP A 185 3.10 5.14 -9.78
C ASP A 185 1.75 4.41 -9.70
N LEU A 186 0.68 4.98 -10.27
CA LEU A 186 -0.62 4.35 -10.31
C LEU A 186 -1.32 4.59 -11.65
N VAL A 187 -1.85 3.51 -12.22
CA VAL A 187 -2.77 3.53 -13.38
C VAL A 187 -3.96 2.63 -13.06
N THR A 188 -5.16 3.20 -13.05
CA THR A 188 -6.39 2.44 -12.86
C THR A 188 -7.40 2.76 -13.95
N GLN A 189 -8.27 1.80 -14.24
CA GLN A 189 -9.45 2.03 -15.03
C GLN A 189 -10.68 1.46 -14.31
N GLU A 190 -11.70 2.30 -14.15
CA GLU A 190 -13.02 1.92 -13.66
C GLU A 190 -14.04 2.34 -14.72
N ASP A 191 -14.68 1.36 -15.35
CA ASP A 191 -15.54 1.56 -16.52
C ASP A 191 -14.83 2.35 -17.63
N ASP A 192 -15.31 3.57 -17.95
CA ASP A 192 -14.74 4.47 -18.95
C ASP A 192 -13.74 5.49 -18.35
N LEU A 193 -13.60 5.54 -17.02
CA LEU A 193 -12.71 6.45 -16.32
C LEU A 193 -11.33 5.83 -16.15
N VAL A 194 -10.32 6.52 -16.64
CA VAL A 194 -8.90 6.18 -16.48
C VAL A 194 -8.25 7.21 -15.57
N THR A 195 -7.53 6.73 -14.56
CA THR A 195 -6.74 7.55 -13.65
C THR A 195 -5.26 7.22 -13.78
N VAL A 196 -4.44 8.25 -13.87
CA VAL A 196 -2.96 8.16 -13.86
C VAL A 196 -2.45 9.09 -12.79
N ASP A 197 -1.79 8.54 -11.77
CA ASP A 197 -1.26 9.28 -10.64
C ASP A 197 0.25 9.28 -10.56
N SER A 198 0.79 10.39 -10.12
CA SER A 198 2.14 10.56 -9.64
C SER A 198 2.09 11.17 -8.25
N HIS A 199 2.14 10.34 -7.23
CA HIS A 199 2.07 10.80 -5.83
C HIS A 199 3.28 11.67 -5.46
N GLU A 200 4.46 11.32 -5.98
CA GLU A 200 5.68 12.09 -5.75
C GLU A 200 5.57 13.52 -6.27
N MET A 201 4.94 13.68 -7.43
CA MET A 201 4.79 14.98 -8.10
C MET A 201 3.49 15.70 -7.72
N GLY A 202 2.61 15.05 -6.93
CA GLY A 202 1.27 15.57 -6.63
C GLY A 202 0.45 15.85 -7.89
N PHE A 203 0.53 14.93 -8.85
CA PHE A 203 -0.06 15.05 -10.18
C PHE A 203 -1.06 13.93 -10.40
N THR A 204 -2.22 14.27 -10.96
CA THR A 204 -3.25 13.30 -11.36
C THR A 204 -3.78 13.68 -12.73
N PHE A 205 -3.93 12.69 -13.61
CA PHE A 205 -4.76 12.77 -14.79
C PHE A 205 -5.97 11.86 -14.63
N GLU A 206 -7.15 12.40 -14.81
CA GLU A 206 -8.40 11.63 -14.91
C GLU A 206 -9.05 11.90 -16.26
N GLY A 207 -9.35 10.85 -17.01
CA GLY A 207 -9.94 10.97 -18.34
C GLY A 207 -10.89 9.85 -18.70
N ARG A 208 -11.80 10.12 -19.65
CA ARG A 208 -12.76 9.14 -20.18
C ARG A 208 -12.55 8.93 -21.66
N LEU A 209 -12.47 7.66 -22.05
CA LEU A 209 -12.39 7.29 -23.45
C LEU A 209 -13.78 7.28 -24.08
N ARG A 210 -14.04 8.23 -24.99
CA ARG A 210 -15.28 8.32 -25.75
C ARG A 210 -15.00 8.75 -27.18
N ASP A 211 -15.65 8.11 -28.14
CA ASP A 211 -15.53 8.43 -29.57
C ASP A 211 -14.07 8.52 -30.07
N GLY A 212 -13.19 7.63 -29.56
CA GLY A 212 -11.77 7.57 -29.93
C GLY A 212 -10.93 8.75 -29.39
N LYS A 213 -11.46 9.50 -28.43
CA LYS A 213 -10.76 10.59 -27.73
C LYS A 213 -10.71 10.29 -26.25
N LEU A 214 -9.59 10.60 -25.61
CA LEU A 214 -9.44 10.54 -24.16
C LEU A 214 -9.59 11.97 -23.63
N THR A 215 -10.77 12.29 -23.13
CA THR A 215 -11.10 13.64 -22.60
C THR A 215 -11.05 13.64 -21.09
N GLY A 216 -10.34 14.57 -20.50
CA GLY A 216 -10.16 14.58 -19.05
C GLY A 216 -9.52 15.85 -18.53
N ALA A 217 -9.05 15.78 -17.28
CA ALA A 217 -8.40 16.87 -16.58
C ALA A 217 -7.04 16.43 -16.03
N ILE A 218 -6.10 17.35 -16.11
CA ILE A 218 -4.82 17.28 -15.42
C ILE A 218 -4.92 18.13 -14.16
N ARG A 219 -4.65 17.54 -12.99
CA ARG A 219 -4.56 18.24 -11.72
C ARG A 219 -3.13 18.23 -11.22
N GLN A 220 -2.64 19.36 -10.82
CA GLN A 220 -1.34 19.50 -10.15
C GLN A 220 -1.44 20.60 -9.08
N ALA A 221 -1.20 20.26 -7.83
CA ALA A 221 -1.43 21.16 -6.69
C ALA A 221 -2.87 21.71 -6.70
N ALA A 222 -3.04 23.04 -6.69
CA ALA A 222 -4.36 23.68 -6.73
C ALA A 222 -4.86 23.98 -8.16
N MET A 223 -4.15 23.52 -9.20
CA MET A 223 -4.50 23.80 -10.61
C MET A 223 -5.19 22.59 -11.23
N GLU A 224 -6.24 22.86 -11.97
CA GLU A 224 -6.91 21.87 -12.82
C GLU A 224 -7.02 22.42 -14.25
N THR A 225 -6.68 21.61 -15.25
CA THR A 225 -6.73 22.00 -16.64
C THR A 225 -7.34 20.87 -17.47
N GLN A 226 -8.32 21.21 -18.28
CA GLN A 226 -8.97 20.27 -19.20
C GLN A 226 -8.05 19.96 -20.38
N VAL A 227 -8.07 18.69 -20.82
CA VAL A 227 -7.27 18.23 -21.96
C VAL A 227 -8.05 17.21 -22.77
N VAL A 228 -7.85 17.24 -24.08
CA VAL A 228 -8.35 16.22 -24.99
C VAL A 228 -7.17 15.57 -25.67
N LEU A 229 -7.04 14.27 -25.48
CA LEU A 229 -5.95 13.48 -26.10
C LEU A 229 -6.53 12.65 -27.24
N ILE A 230 -5.78 12.59 -28.33
CA ILE A 230 -6.07 11.74 -29.49
C ILE A 230 -4.97 10.69 -29.60
N ARG A 231 -5.33 9.53 -30.15
CA ARG A 231 -4.36 8.46 -30.38
C ARG A 231 -3.28 8.92 -31.37
N ALA A 232 -2.03 8.77 -30.98
CA ALA A 232 -0.91 8.97 -31.92
C ALA A 232 -0.93 7.91 -33.04
N LYS A 233 -0.67 8.32 -34.25
CA LYS A 233 -0.61 7.44 -35.42
C LYS A 233 0.71 6.67 -35.44
#